data_e7e2f338fd50e9b76c943c68d5aad22b
#
_entry.id   e7e2f338fd50e9b76c943c68d5aad22b
#
_cell.length_a   1.000
_cell.length_b   1.000
_cell.length_c   1.000
_cell.angle_alpha   90.00
_cell.angle_beta   90.00
_cell.angle_gamma   90.00
#
_symmetry.space_group_name_H-M   'P 1'
#
loop_
_entity.id
_entity.type
_entity.pdbx_description
1 polymer ?
#
loop_
_entity_poly.entity_id
_entity_poly.type
_entity_poly.pdbx_seq_one_letter_code
_entity_poly.pdbx_strand_id
1 'polypeptide(L)'
;MAIKHIKGNIFNSKCQTIVNTVNCVGVMGKGIAFVHRLRYPKMYEEYKEHCKNKLIKTGTLWLYIKQENAPWILNFPTKFHWKYPSKIEWIEQGLQKFVETYDKKGITSIAFPLLGTHNGGLETIEVKRLMDKYLGKCSIDIEIYDYDPNANDDLFSSFKAKWLSLDEKTIKAETGIQPQYARKISEIIQNGEANSMIALANYDGMGEKTLEKAFYYVIN
;
A
#
# COMPACT_ATOMS: atom_id res chain seq x y z
N MET A 1 3.20 20.25 -15.85
CA MET A 1 2.73 19.38 -14.75
C MET A 1 1.66 18.50 -15.34
N ALA A 2 1.77 17.19 -15.19
CA ALA A 2 0.86 16.27 -15.84
C ALA A 2 0.48 15.15 -14.87
N ILE A 3 -0.79 14.78 -14.88
CA ILE A 3 -1.23 13.52 -14.29
C ILE A 3 -0.77 12.41 -15.22
N LYS A 4 -0.02 11.44 -14.67
CA LYS A 4 0.41 10.24 -15.39
C LYS A 4 -0.39 9.04 -14.91
N HIS A 5 -1.11 8.39 -15.81
CA HIS A 5 -1.75 7.11 -15.54
C HIS A 5 -0.77 5.98 -15.83
N ILE A 6 -0.48 5.15 -14.85
CA ILE A 6 0.54 4.09 -14.92
C ILE A 6 -0.13 2.77 -14.57
N LYS A 7 0.03 1.76 -15.43
CA LYS A 7 -0.28 0.38 -15.09
C LYS A 7 0.98 -0.25 -14.49
N GLY A 8 0.94 -0.62 -13.21
CA GLY A 8 2.14 -1.12 -12.53
C GLY A 8 2.00 -1.23 -11.01
N ASN A 9 3.15 -1.23 -10.35
CA ASN A 9 3.25 -1.30 -8.89
C ASN A 9 3.63 0.07 -8.32
N ILE A 10 2.76 0.63 -7.47
CA ILE A 10 2.94 1.97 -6.88
C ILE A 10 4.22 2.11 -6.04
N PHE A 11 4.74 1.01 -5.48
CA PHE A 11 6.00 1.03 -4.71
C PHE A 11 7.24 1.27 -5.57
N ASN A 12 7.11 1.25 -6.91
CA ASN A 12 8.16 1.67 -7.83
C ASN A 12 8.17 3.17 -8.11
N SER A 13 7.17 3.91 -7.64
CA SER A 13 7.09 5.37 -7.79
C SER A 13 8.29 6.06 -7.16
N LYS A 14 8.74 7.14 -7.81
CA LYS A 14 9.78 8.04 -7.31
C LYS A 14 9.20 9.33 -6.75
N CYS A 15 7.89 9.43 -6.63
CA CYS A 15 7.24 10.56 -5.99
C CYS A 15 7.64 10.66 -4.51
N GLN A 16 7.71 11.91 -4.02
CA GLN A 16 7.97 12.19 -2.60
C GLN A 16 6.96 11.50 -1.68
N THR A 17 5.69 11.44 -2.10
CA THR A 17 4.59 10.91 -1.29
C THR A 17 3.90 9.75 -2.01
N ILE A 18 3.58 8.70 -1.27
CA ILE A 18 2.77 7.57 -1.74
C ILE A 18 1.49 7.51 -0.91
N VAL A 19 0.35 7.31 -1.59
CA VAL A 19 -0.95 7.20 -0.93
C VAL A 19 -1.22 5.77 -0.48
N ASN A 20 -1.56 5.64 0.80
CA ASN A 20 -2.06 4.42 1.41
C ASN A 20 -3.57 4.51 1.63
N THR A 21 -4.36 3.64 1.02
CA THR A 21 -5.81 3.60 1.22
C THR A 21 -6.18 2.83 2.48
N VAL A 22 -6.86 3.49 3.42
CA VAL A 22 -7.14 2.95 4.75
C VAL A 22 -8.64 3.00 5.09
N ASN A 23 -8.99 2.39 6.23
CA ASN A 23 -10.32 2.54 6.87
C ASN A 23 -10.20 3.41 8.13
N CYS A 24 -11.32 3.59 8.86
CA CYS A 24 -11.35 4.43 10.06
C CYS A 24 -11.28 3.63 11.37
N VAL A 25 -11.03 2.32 11.32
CA VAL A 25 -11.08 1.42 12.50
C VAL A 25 -9.75 0.71 12.81
N GLY A 26 -8.65 1.17 12.23
CA GLY A 26 -7.31 0.70 12.62
C GLY A 26 -6.88 -0.65 12.01
N VAL A 27 -7.52 -1.13 10.93
CA VAL A 27 -7.21 -2.42 10.32
C VAL A 27 -6.52 -2.23 8.97
N MET A 28 -5.34 -2.80 8.82
CA MET A 28 -4.59 -2.90 7.56
C MET A 28 -4.31 -4.39 7.27
N GLY A 29 -5.33 -5.15 6.87
CA GLY A 29 -5.26 -6.61 6.75
C GLY A 29 -5.18 -7.15 5.33
N LYS A 30 -5.43 -6.32 4.29
CA LYS A 30 -5.42 -6.75 2.87
C LYS A 30 -4.94 -5.64 1.94
N GLY A 31 -4.52 -6.04 0.73
CA GLY A 31 -4.16 -5.14 -0.35
C GLY A 31 -3.01 -4.21 -0.02
N ILE A 32 -3.03 -3.01 -0.61
CA ILE A 32 -1.98 -2.01 -0.44
C ILE A 32 -1.78 -1.59 1.04
N ALA A 33 -2.86 -1.52 1.83
CA ALA A 33 -2.78 -1.15 3.24
C ALA A 33 -1.97 -2.16 4.04
N PHE A 34 -2.14 -3.46 3.77
CA PHE A 34 -1.36 -4.50 4.43
C PHE A 34 0.13 -4.40 4.08
N VAL A 35 0.46 -4.15 2.82
CA VAL A 35 1.86 -3.96 2.40
C VAL A 35 2.48 -2.72 3.06
N HIS A 36 1.73 -1.61 3.17
CA HIS A 36 2.20 -0.44 3.93
C HIS A 36 2.43 -0.76 5.41
N ARG A 37 1.55 -1.52 6.06
CA ARG A 37 1.75 -2.01 7.43
C ARG A 37 3.07 -2.76 7.57
N LEU A 38 3.36 -3.66 6.63
CA LEU A 38 4.57 -4.48 6.65
C LEU A 38 5.84 -3.65 6.41
N ARG A 39 5.78 -2.67 5.51
CA ARG A 39 6.90 -1.75 5.20
C ARG A 39 7.11 -0.68 6.28
N TYR A 40 6.04 -0.25 6.95
CA TYR A 40 6.04 0.88 7.89
C TYR A 40 5.34 0.52 9.20
N PRO A 41 5.89 -0.42 10.00
CA PRO A 41 5.22 -0.90 11.22
C PRO A 41 4.98 0.22 12.25
N LYS A 42 5.88 1.20 12.37
CA LYS A 42 5.67 2.36 13.26
C LYS A 42 4.48 3.22 12.83
N MET A 43 4.35 3.48 11.52
CA MET A 43 3.17 4.18 10.96
C MET A 43 1.88 3.43 11.31
N TYR A 44 1.89 2.11 11.23
CA TYR A 44 0.71 1.31 11.55
C TYR A 44 0.31 1.42 13.03
N GLU A 45 1.27 1.45 13.96
CA GLU A 45 0.98 1.65 15.38
C GLU A 45 0.35 3.04 15.64
N GLU A 46 0.91 4.10 15.05
CA GLU A 46 0.36 5.46 15.13
C GLU A 46 -1.05 5.53 14.50
N TYR A 47 -1.25 4.90 13.35
CA TYR A 47 -2.56 4.84 12.70
C TYR A 47 -3.61 4.17 13.59
N LYS A 48 -3.28 3.06 14.25
CA LYS A 48 -4.21 2.40 15.20
C LYS A 48 -4.61 3.34 16.32
N GLU A 49 -3.64 4.05 16.88
CA GLU A 49 -3.91 5.00 17.97
C GLU A 49 -4.77 6.19 17.49
N HIS A 50 -4.49 6.72 16.29
CA HIS A 50 -5.34 7.74 15.68
C HIS A 50 -6.78 7.26 15.42
N CYS A 51 -6.96 6.03 14.97
CA CYS A 51 -8.30 5.44 14.80
C CYS A 51 -9.03 5.28 16.13
N LYS A 52 -8.34 4.79 17.17
CA LYS A 52 -8.89 4.66 18.54
C LYS A 52 -9.37 6.02 19.09
N ASN A 53 -8.60 7.07 18.83
CA ASN A 53 -8.92 8.44 19.24
C ASN A 53 -9.88 9.15 18.26
N LYS A 54 -10.45 8.44 17.26
CA LYS A 54 -11.41 8.95 16.27
C LYS A 54 -10.88 10.14 15.45
N LEU A 55 -9.57 10.25 15.29
CA LEU A 55 -8.91 11.27 14.48
C LEU A 55 -8.94 10.94 12.98
N ILE A 56 -8.99 9.65 12.62
CA ILE A 56 -9.12 9.18 11.24
C ILE A 56 -10.59 9.02 10.91
N LYS A 57 -11.05 9.82 9.92
CA LYS A 57 -12.42 9.80 9.42
C LYS A 57 -12.40 9.87 7.88
N THR A 58 -13.46 9.43 7.22
CA THR A 58 -13.63 9.68 5.78
C THR A 58 -13.58 11.18 5.49
N GLY A 59 -12.90 11.58 4.43
CA GLY A 59 -12.66 13.01 4.11
C GLY A 59 -11.51 13.67 4.89
N THR A 60 -10.90 13.00 5.90
CA THR A 60 -9.68 13.48 6.54
C THR A 60 -8.45 12.82 5.91
N LEU A 61 -7.29 13.48 5.99
CA LEU A 61 -6.02 12.96 5.47
C LEU A 61 -4.94 13.05 6.53
N TRP A 62 -4.24 11.95 6.76
CA TRP A 62 -3.14 11.90 7.69
C TRP A 62 -1.82 11.61 6.97
N LEU A 63 -0.88 12.55 7.02
CA LEU A 63 0.45 12.44 6.43
C LEU A 63 1.43 11.93 7.48
N TYR A 64 2.04 10.78 7.19
CA TYR A 64 3.13 10.21 7.97
C TYR A 64 4.46 10.50 7.26
N ILE A 65 5.37 11.15 7.96
CA ILE A 65 6.70 11.50 7.47
C ILE A 65 7.71 10.65 8.24
N LYS A 66 8.32 9.68 7.55
CA LYS A 66 9.45 8.92 8.07
C LYS A 66 10.74 9.66 7.76
N GLN A 67 11.77 9.47 8.59
CA GLN A 67 13.10 10.06 8.43
C GLN A 67 13.71 9.78 7.05
N GLU A 68 14.75 10.54 6.72
CA GLU A 68 15.46 10.65 5.44
C GLU A 68 15.46 9.40 4.53
N ASN A 69 15.26 9.62 3.22
CA ASN A 69 15.30 8.63 2.13
C ASN A 69 14.11 7.64 2.01
N ALA A 70 13.03 7.82 2.73
CA ALA A 70 11.80 7.05 2.52
C ALA A 70 10.68 7.97 2.02
N PRO A 71 9.76 7.49 1.16
CA PRO A 71 8.63 8.29 0.75
C PRO A 71 7.75 8.64 1.96
N TRP A 72 7.13 9.80 1.91
CA TRP A 72 6.07 10.16 2.82
C TRP A 72 4.82 9.33 2.52
N ILE A 73 4.04 9.00 3.52
CA ILE A 73 2.85 8.18 3.34
C ILE A 73 1.60 9.01 3.66
N LEU A 74 0.78 9.28 2.65
CA LEU A 74 -0.50 9.92 2.84
C LEU A 74 -1.58 8.86 3.09
N ASN A 75 -2.01 8.70 4.33
CA ASN A 75 -3.10 7.80 4.67
C ASN A 75 -4.43 8.44 4.30
N PHE A 76 -5.13 7.82 3.34
CA PHE A 76 -6.37 8.28 2.75
C PHE A 76 -7.52 7.33 3.12
N PRO A 77 -8.44 7.72 4.02
CA PRO A 77 -9.56 6.88 4.41
C PRO A 77 -10.59 6.75 3.29
N THR A 78 -10.59 5.60 2.62
CA THR A 78 -11.54 5.26 1.57
C THR A 78 -12.77 4.51 2.08
N LYS A 79 -12.71 4.02 3.34
CA LYS A 79 -13.76 3.26 4.01
C LYS A 79 -13.95 3.73 5.44
N PHE A 80 -15.19 3.70 5.91
CA PHE A 80 -15.46 3.83 7.34
C PHE A 80 -14.99 2.58 8.10
N HIS A 81 -15.35 1.39 7.60
CA HIS A 81 -15.01 0.12 8.21
C HIS A 81 -14.56 -0.88 7.15
N TRP A 82 -13.58 -1.74 7.44
CA TRP A 82 -12.98 -2.66 6.49
C TRP A 82 -13.97 -3.67 5.85
N LYS A 83 -15.04 -4.04 6.56
CA LYS A 83 -16.08 -4.99 6.10
C LYS A 83 -16.99 -4.41 5.02
N TYR A 84 -17.17 -3.09 4.96
CA TYR A 84 -18.13 -2.46 4.07
C TYR A 84 -17.46 -1.86 2.83
N PRO A 85 -18.21 -1.68 1.74
CA PRO A 85 -17.70 -1.05 0.54
C PRO A 85 -17.31 0.42 0.78
N SER A 86 -16.51 0.95 -0.12
CA SER A 86 -16.24 2.39 -0.22
C SER A 86 -17.48 3.11 -0.76
N LYS A 87 -17.55 4.43 -0.52
CA LYS A 87 -18.54 5.31 -1.12
C LYS A 87 -17.83 6.40 -1.91
N ILE A 88 -18.39 6.74 -3.06
CA ILE A 88 -17.77 7.71 -3.97
C ILE A 88 -17.65 9.10 -3.31
N GLU A 89 -18.62 9.46 -2.46
CA GLU A 89 -18.62 10.71 -1.71
C GLU A 89 -17.43 10.82 -0.74
N TRP A 90 -16.98 9.70 -0.16
CA TRP A 90 -15.81 9.68 0.72
C TRP A 90 -14.51 9.90 -0.06
N ILE A 91 -14.44 9.37 -1.28
CA ILE A 91 -13.33 9.60 -2.19
C ILE A 91 -13.29 11.08 -2.59
N GLU A 92 -14.44 11.64 -2.98
CA GLU A 92 -14.57 13.04 -3.36
C GLU A 92 -14.16 14.00 -2.24
N GLN A 93 -14.66 13.78 -1.02
CA GLN A 93 -14.29 14.55 0.18
C GLN A 93 -12.77 14.53 0.44
N GLY A 94 -12.16 13.34 0.34
CA GLY A 94 -10.71 13.19 0.54
C GLY A 94 -9.89 13.87 -0.54
N LEU A 95 -10.30 13.78 -1.82
CA LEU A 95 -9.66 14.46 -2.94
C LEU A 95 -9.78 15.98 -2.82
N GLN A 96 -10.96 16.49 -2.46
CA GLN A 96 -11.14 17.90 -2.18
C GLN A 96 -10.19 18.36 -1.07
N LYS A 97 -10.14 17.62 0.04
CA LYS A 97 -9.24 17.92 1.17
C LYS A 97 -7.78 17.91 0.75
N PHE A 98 -7.39 16.99 -0.12
CA PHE A 98 -6.03 16.94 -0.67
C PHE A 98 -5.71 18.22 -1.44
N VAL A 99 -6.55 18.61 -2.40
CA VAL A 99 -6.37 19.81 -3.21
C VAL A 99 -6.25 21.09 -2.35
N GLU A 100 -7.01 21.16 -1.25
CA GLU A 100 -6.99 22.31 -0.33
C GLU A 100 -5.74 22.39 0.56
N THR A 101 -4.98 21.29 0.67
CA THR A 101 -3.96 21.20 1.74
C THR A 101 -2.58 20.66 1.33
N TYR A 102 -2.41 20.12 0.11
CA TYR A 102 -1.16 19.48 -0.29
C TYR A 102 0.05 20.41 -0.25
N ASP A 103 -0.12 21.66 -0.69
CA ASP A 103 0.90 22.69 -0.72
C ASP A 103 1.34 23.11 0.70
N LYS A 104 0.37 23.31 1.59
CA LYS A 104 0.61 23.63 3.00
C LYS A 104 1.30 22.50 3.76
N LYS A 105 1.14 21.28 3.27
CA LYS A 105 1.81 20.08 3.82
C LYS A 105 3.21 19.84 3.21
N GLY A 106 3.62 20.65 2.23
CA GLY A 106 4.92 20.52 1.56
C GLY A 106 5.00 19.31 0.61
N ILE A 107 3.87 18.83 0.08
CA ILE A 107 3.86 17.73 -0.89
C ILE A 107 4.23 18.29 -2.25
N THR A 108 5.33 17.78 -2.82
CA THR A 108 5.91 18.24 -4.10
C THR A 108 5.66 17.28 -5.26
N SER A 109 5.42 16.02 -4.97
CA SER A 109 4.97 14.99 -5.94
C SER A 109 4.27 13.86 -5.20
N ILE A 110 3.32 13.18 -5.86
CA ILE A 110 2.51 12.17 -5.20
C ILE A 110 2.06 11.05 -6.15
N ALA A 111 2.09 9.81 -5.64
CA ALA A 111 1.53 8.64 -6.30
C ALA A 111 0.26 8.16 -5.60
N PHE A 112 -0.81 8.04 -6.35
CA PHE A 112 -2.10 7.51 -5.90
C PHE A 112 -2.34 6.10 -6.46
N PRO A 113 -2.88 5.16 -5.69
CA PRO A 113 -3.57 4.01 -6.27
C PRO A 113 -4.97 4.44 -6.73
N LEU A 114 -5.67 3.61 -7.51
CA LEU A 114 -7.10 3.83 -7.78
C LEU A 114 -7.90 3.73 -6.49
N LEU A 115 -8.42 4.87 -6.04
CA LEU A 115 -9.03 5.03 -4.71
C LEU A 115 -10.35 4.26 -4.59
N GLY A 116 -10.46 3.36 -3.60
CA GLY A 116 -11.71 2.68 -3.28
C GLY A 116 -12.22 1.68 -4.32
N THR A 117 -11.41 1.34 -5.34
CA THR A 117 -11.70 0.26 -6.30
C THR A 117 -11.49 -1.13 -5.70
N HIS A 118 -11.00 -2.12 -6.34
CA HIS A 118 -10.63 -3.46 -5.83
C HIS A 118 -11.39 -3.86 -4.54
N ASN A 119 -10.73 -3.81 -3.38
CA ASN A 119 -11.33 -4.14 -2.08
C ASN A 119 -12.42 -3.13 -1.64
N GLY A 120 -12.55 -1.98 -2.28
CA GLY A 120 -13.56 -0.96 -2.01
C GLY A 120 -14.83 -1.14 -2.82
N GLY A 121 -14.75 -1.80 -3.99
CA GLY A 121 -15.90 -2.13 -4.83
C GLY A 121 -16.43 -0.98 -5.68
N LEU A 122 -15.73 0.16 -5.76
CA LEU A 122 -16.13 1.27 -6.64
C LEU A 122 -15.73 0.99 -8.10
N GLU A 123 -16.53 1.50 -9.03
CA GLU A 123 -16.28 1.40 -10.46
C GLU A 123 -15.04 2.20 -10.88
N THR A 124 -14.09 1.51 -11.55
CA THR A 124 -12.79 2.08 -11.92
C THR A 124 -12.91 3.33 -12.80
N ILE A 125 -13.84 3.34 -13.75
CA ILE A 125 -14.02 4.47 -14.68
C ILE A 125 -14.52 5.71 -13.94
N GLU A 126 -15.46 5.53 -13.02
CA GLU A 126 -16.02 6.61 -12.21
C GLU A 126 -14.95 7.23 -11.32
N VAL A 127 -14.17 6.38 -10.62
CA VAL A 127 -13.08 6.82 -9.75
C VAL A 127 -12.00 7.55 -10.55
N LYS A 128 -11.57 7.05 -11.72
CA LYS A 128 -10.60 7.73 -12.58
C LYS A 128 -11.06 9.14 -12.97
N ARG A 129 -12.30 9.28 -13.43
CA ARG A 129 -12.87 10.59 -13.77
C ARG A 129 -12.88 11.55 -12.59
N LEU A 130 -13.25 11.05 -11.41
CA LEU A 130 -13.27 11.85 -10.20
C LEU A 130 -11.85 12.30 -9.80
N MET A 131 -10.88 11.38 -9.84
CA MET A 131 -9.48 11.68 -9.56
C MET A 131 -8.93 12.72 -10.52
N ASP A 132 -9.14 12.57 -11.82
CA ASP A 132 -8.69 13.54 -12.84
C ASP A 132 -9.30 14.93 -12.63
N LYS A 133 -10.61 15.00 -12.32
CA LYS A 133 -11.33 16.25 -12.03
C LYS A 133 -10.70 17.04 -10.87
N TYR A 134 -10.32 16.36 -9.80
CA TYR A 134 -9.76 17.01 -8.61
C TYR A 134 -8.26 17.23 -8.72
N LEU A 135 -7.51 16.20 -9.07
CA LEU A 135 -6.05 16.23 -9.10
C LEU A 135 -5.51 17.13 -10.23
N GLY A 136 -6.26 17.31 -11.31
CA GLY A 136 -5.92 18.26 -12.38
C GLY A 136 -5.84 19.74 -11.93
N LYS A 137 -6.30 20.05 -10.71
CA LYS A 137 -6.19 21.38 -10.10
C LYS A 137 -4.87 21.60 -9.36
N CYS A 138 -4.08 20.55 -9.17
CA CYS A 138 -2.84 20.62 -8.42
C CYS A 138 -1.67 21.03 -9.33
N SER A 139 -0.72 21.76 -8.75
CA SER A 139 0.47 22.26 -9.45
C SER A 139 1.72 21.42 -9.16
N ILE A 140 1.55 20.10 -8.95
CA ILE A 140 2.62 19.14 -8.67
C ILE A 140 2.56 17.95 -9.63
N ASP A 141 3.61 17.15 -9.71
CA ASP A 141 3.59 15.90 -10.46
C ASP A 141 2.78 14.84 -9.73
N ILE A 142 1.85 14.22 -10.46
CA ILE A 142 0.93 13.22 -9.93
C ILE A 142 0.98 11.96 -10.78
N GLU A 143 1.14 10.82 -10.12
CA GLU A 143 1.04 9.50 -10.73
C GLU A 143 -0.22 8.80 -10.19
N ILE A 144 -1.02 8.21 -11.09
CA ILE A 144 -2.17 7.38 -10.73
C ILE A 144 -1.89 5.96 -11.18
N TYR A 145 -1.75 5.05 -10.23
CA TYR A 145 -1.43 3.65 -10.47
C TYR A 145 -2.68 2.79 -10.58
N ASP A 146 -2.83 2.14 -11.71
CA ASP A 146 -3.68 0.97 -11.90
C ASP A 146 -2.82 -0.26 -11.61
N TYR A 147 -3.16 -1.03 -10.58
CA TYR A 147 -2.33 -2.14 -10.12
C TYR A 147 -2.22 -3.23 -11.18
N ASP A 148 -1.00 -3.57 -11.55
CA ASP A 148 -0.67 -4.73 -12.37
C ASP A 148 -0.11 -5.84 -11.47
N PRO A 149 -0.81 -6.98 -11.31
CA PRO A 149 -0.32 -8.09 -10.50
C PRO A 149 0.98 -8.71 -11.05
N ASN A 150 1.29 -8.48 -12.32
CA ASN A 150 2.53 -8.97 -12.95
C ASN A 150 3.70 -7.99 -12.81
N ALA A 151 3.47 -6.78 -12.30
CA ALA A 151 4.54 -5.82 -12.11
C ALA A 151 5.40 -6.17 -10.91
N ASN A 152 6.71 -6.24 -11.11
CA ASN A 152 7.68 -6.37 -10.03
C ASN A 152 7.62 -5.18 -9.08
N ASP A 153 8.07 -5.37 -7.85
CA ASP A 153 8.33 -4.27 -6.92
C ASP A 153 9.83 -4.15 -6.56
N ASP A 154 10.14 -3.09 -5.86
CA ASP A 154 11.50 -2.75 -5.44
C ASP A 154 12.16 -3.78 -4.51
N LEU A 155 11.36 -4.56 -3.76
CA LEU A 155 11.84 -5.51 -2.76
C LEU A 155 11.86 -6.95 -3.24
N PHE A 156 10.96 -7.32 -4.17
CA PHE A 156 10.74 -8.72 -4.52
C PHE A 156 11.96 -9.40 -5.12
N SER A 157 12.73 -8.71 -5.96
CA SER A 157 13.92 -9.28 -6.57
C SER A 157 14.98 -9.65 -5.52
N SER A 158 15.21 -8.76 -4.57
CA SER A 158 16.14 -9.01 -3.45
C SER A 158 15.63 -10.10 -2.53
N PHE A 159 14.32 -10.10 -2.23
CA PHE A 159 13.67 -11.14 -1.46
C PHE A 159 13.83 -12.52 -2.11
N LYS A 160 13.48 -12.63 -3.39
CA LYS A 160 13.59 -13.86 -4.17
C LYS A 160 15.01 -14.40 -4.16
N ALA A 161 15.99 -13.56 -4.45
CA ALA A 161 17.41 -13.96 -4.48
C ALA A 161 17.86 -14.46 -3.11
N LYS A 162 17.58 -13.71 -2.04
CA LYS A 162 17.93 -14.09 -0.67
C LYS A 162 17.18 -15.34 -0.21
N TRP A 163 15.87 -15.40 -0.45
CA TRP A 163 15.03 -16.53 -0.04
C TRP A 163 15.45 -17.86 -0.67
N LEU A 164 15.66 -17.88 -2.00
CA LEU A 164 16.01 -19.08 -2.73
C LEU A 164 17.46 -19.54 -2.51
N SER A 165 18.33 -18.71 -1.91
CA SER A 165 19.68 -19.10 -1.53
C SER A 165 19.76 -19.87 -0.20
N LEU A 166 18.66 -19.96 0.55
CA LEU A 166 18.61 -20.57 1.86
C LEU A 166 17.91 -21.94 1.82
N ASP A 167 18.37 -22.86 2.65
CA ASP A 167 17.65 -24.08 2.95
C ASP A 167 16.53 -23.87 3.99
N GLU A 168 15.62 -24.82 4.09
CA GLU A 168 14.45 -24.73 5.01
C GLU A 168 14.86 -24.56 6.47
N LYS A 169 15.99 -25.16 6.89
CA LYS A 169 16.50 -25.09 8.26
C LYS A 169 16.96 -23.68 8.58
N THR A 170 17.71 -23.10 7.66
CA THR A 170 18.20 -21.71 7.78
C THR A 170 17.04 -20.73 7.74
N ILE A 171 16.07 -20.88 6.80
CA ILE A 171 14.87 -20.06 6.76
C ILE A 171 14.14 -20.09 8.11
N LYS A 172 13.93 -21.28 8.69
CA LYS A 172 13.28 -21.40 9.99
C LYS A 172 14.08 -20.71 11.10
N ALA A 173 15.40 -20.87 11.10
CA ALA A 173 16.27 -20.27 12.12
C ALA A 173 16.27 -18.73 12.05
N GLU A 174 16.38 -18.17 10.84
CA GLU A 174 16.48 -16.72 10.63
C GLU A 174 15.13 -15.99 10.69
N THR A 175 14.06 -16.62 10.17
CA THR A 175 12.75 -15.96 10.06
C THR A 175 11.72 -16.47 11.07
N GLY A 176 11.96 -17.65 11.68
CA GLY A 176 10.97 -18.35 12.51
C GLY A 176 9.71 -18.80 11.73
N ILE A 177 9.77 -18.84 10.40
CA ILE A 177 8.69 -19.37 9.55
C ILE A 177 8.75 -20.90 9.60
N GLN A 178 7.57 -21.53 9.79
CA GLN A 178 7.51 -23.00 9.84
C GLN A 178 7.79 -23.62 8.46
N PRO A 179 8.42 -24.80 8.39
CA PRO A 179 8.87 -25.42 7.12
C PRO A 179 7.79 -25.54 6.05
N GLN A 180 6.55 -25.87 6.41
CA GLN A 180 5.45 -25.98 5.45
C GLN A 180 5.13 -24.64 4.76
N TYR A 181 5.22 -23.53 5.47
CA TYR A 181 5.00 -22.21 4.90
C TYR A 181 6.23 -21.71 4.13
N ALA A 182 7.43 -22.07 4.58
CA ALA A 182 8.66 -21.78 3.84
C ALA A 182 8.64 -22.46 2.47
N ARG A 183 8.29 -23.76 2.42
CA ARG A 183 8.11 -24.50 1.15
C ARG A 183 7.07 -23.85 0.25
N LYS A 184 5.91 -23.50 0.80
CA LYS A 184 4.86 -22.82 0.04
C LYS A 184 5.34 -21.50 -0.57
N ILE A 185 6.06 -20.67 0.17
CA ILE A 185 6.66 -19.44 -0.36
C ILE A 185 7.64 -19.77 -1.50
N SER A 186 8.51 -20.76 -1.31
CA SER A 186 9.48 -21.19 -2.32
C SER A 186 8.79 -21.67 -3.61
N GLU A 187 7.75 -22.47 -3.51
CA GLU A 187 6.95 -22.96 -4.64
C GLU A 187 6.30 -21.81 -5.40
N ILE A 188 5.63 -20.88 -4.70
CA ILE A 188 5.00 -19.70 -5.31
C ILE A 188 6.03 -18.88 -6.10
N ILE A 189 7.22 -18.68 -5.54
CA ILE A 189 8.29 -17.91 -6.18
C ILE A 189 8.87 -18.64 -7.40
N GLN A 190 9.13 -19.94 -7.26
CA GLN A 190 9.71 -20.78 -8.32
C GLN A 190 8.77 -20.96 -9.50
N ASN A 191 7.47 -21.13 -9.22
CA ASN A 191 6.42 -21.24 -10.24
C ASN A 191 6.07 -19.91 -10.91
N GLY A 192 6.62 -18.77 -10.41
CA GLY A 192 6.27 -17.44 -10.94
C GLY A 192 4.86 -16.98 -10.62
N GLU A 193 4.22 -17.56 -9.59
CA GLU A 193 2.86 -17.22 -9.17
C GLU A 193 2.79 -15.88 -8.41
N ALA A 194 3.93 -15.38 -7.92
CA ALA A 194 4.09 -14.05 -7.38
C ALA A 194 5.34 -13.38 -7.96
N ASN A 195 5.17 -12.14 -8.45
CA ASN A 195 6.24 -11.32 -9.01
C ASN A 195 6.50 -10.05 -8.17
N SER A 196 5.81 -9.90 -7.06
CA SER A 196 5.93 -8.76 -6.16
C SER A 196 5.57 -9.15 -4.73
N MET A 197 6.03 -8.36 -3.76
CA MET A 197 5.63 -8.54 -2.36
C MET A 197 4.12 -8.31 -2.16
N ILE A 198 3.48 -7.46 -2.99
CA ILE A 198 2.01 -7.33 -2.99
C ILE A 198 1.33 -8.63 -3.44
N ALA A 199 1.80 -9.23 -4.53
CA ALA A 199 1.25 -10.48 -5.03
C ALA A 199 1.40 -11.60 -3.99
N LEU A 200 2.58 -11.71 -3.37
CA LEU A 200 2.82 -12.65 -2.28
C LEU A 200 1.92 -12.39 -1.06
N ALA A 201 1.71 -11.11 -0.71
CA ALA A 201 0.86 -10.69 0.40
C ALA A 201 -0.64 -10.98 0.18
N ASN A 202 -1.07 -11.02 -1.07
CA ASN A 202 -2.46 -11.31 -1.44
C ASN A 202 -2.67 -12.80 -1.79
N TYR A 203 -1.63 -13.64 -1.72
CA TYR A 203 -1.73 -15.06 -2.08
C TYR A 203 -2.60 -15.82 -1.07
N ASP A 204 -3.57 -16.56 -1.57
CA ASP A 204 -4.52 -17.29 -0.75
C ASP A 204 -3.82 -18.36 0.12
N GLY A 205 -4.24 -18.40 1.38
CA GLY A 205 -3.69 -19.35 2.36
C GLY A 205 -2.32 -18.97 2.93
N MET A 206 -1.85 -17.72 2.70
CA MET A 206 -0.70 -17.15 3.42
C MET A 206 -1.19 -16.38 4.64
N GLY A 207 -0.78 -16.79 5.83
CA GLY A 207 -1.15 -16.12 7.09
C GLY A 207 -0.38 -14.81 7.31
N GLU A 208 -1.04 -13.79 7.89
CA GLU A 208 -0.43 -12.49 8.22
C GLU A 208 0.92 -12.61 8.91
N LYS A 209 1.03 -13.47 9.95
CA LYS A 209 2.28 -13.65 10.71
C LYS A 209 3.43 -14.19 9.87
N THR A 210 3.13 -15.05 8.89
CA THR A 210 4.14 -15.58 7.96
C THR A 210 4.66 -14.47 7.07
N LEU A 211 3.75 -13.66 6.54
CA LEU A 211 4.09 -12.51 5.70
C LEU A 211 4.85 -11.43 6.46
N GLU A 212 4.46 -11.13 7.69
CA GLU A 212 5.21 -10.20 8.56
C GLU A 212 6.66 -10.64 8.74
N LYS A 213 6.90 -11.91 9.01
CA LYS A 213 8.24 -12.47 9.14
C LYS A 213 9.03 -12.42 7.83
N ALA A 214 8.38 -12.77 6.72
CA ALA A 214 9.01 -12.71 5.40
C ALA A 214 9.40 -11.29 5.02
N PHE A 215 8.51 -10.30 5.22
CA PHE A 215 8.82 -8.89 4.98
C PHE A 215 9.91 -8.36 5.91
N TYR A 216 9.85 -8.70 7.19
CA TYR A 216 10.89 -8.31 8.15
C TYR A 216 12.27 -8.80 7.71
N TYR A 217 12.35 -10.02 7.20
CA TYR A 217 13.58 -10.62 6.69
C TYR A 217 14.18 -9.87 5.49
N VAL A 218 13.35 -9.28 4.64
CA VAL A 218 13.82 -8.51 3.48
C VAL A 218 14.27 -7.11 3.85
N ILE A 219 13.56 -6.47 4.79
CA ILE A 219 13.77 -5.07 5.14
C ILE A 219 14.97 -4.88 6.09
N ASN A 220 15.33 -5.90 6.85
CA ASN A 220 16.48 -5.93 7.77
C ASN A 220 17.56 -6.87 7.29
#